data_92baa5e450f52f62a135b709ca08bae4
#
_entry.id   92baa5e450f52f62a135b709ca08bae4
#
_cell.length_a   1.000
_cell.length_b   1.000
_cell.length_c   1.000
_cell.angle_alpha   90.00
_cell.angle_beta   90.00
_cell.angle_gamma   90.00
#
_symmetry.space_group_name_H-M   'P 1'
#
loop_
_entity.id
_entity.type
_entity.pdbx_description
1 polymer ?
#
loop_
_entity_poly.entity_id
_entity_poly.type
_entity_poly.pdbx_seq_one_letter_code
_entity_poly.pdbx_strand_id
1 'polypeptide(L)'
;MKTSEKGIELIISFEGFSKRACKCVDTEKYYTIGYGHYGKDVKHNATITKKDALTLLKKDLISFEKKVNKYNNVYNFSQNEFDALVSFCYNVGNIDKLTINGRRTKKEIADAMLRYTHSGGKELKGLVRRRTMERDLFLSCDNTRYYSKYVGADRNIDTIFRKIGVESNYIGSYVSRKPLAIINGISNYAGSYNDNTKLILLAKQGKLKRG
;
A
#
# COMPACT_ATOMS: atom_id res chain seq x y z
N MET A 1 -10.18 -1.94 -0.32
CA MET A 1 -8.79 -2.48 -0.17
C MET A 1 -8.53 -2.76 1.30
N LYS A 2 -7.50 -3.54 1.61
CA LYS A 2 -6.97 -3.81 2.96
C LYS A 2 -5.49 -3.50 2.99
N THR A 3 -4.96 -3.18 4.16
CA THR A 3 -3.54 -2.91 4.37
C THR A 3 -2.73 -4.20 4.17
N SER A 4 -1.68 -4.13 3.36
CA SER A 4 -0.76 -5.24 3.12
C SER A 4 0.20 -5.45 4.30
N GLU A 5 0.91 -6.58 4.32
CA GLU A 5 1.96 -6.81 5.33
C GLU A 5 3.03 -5.70 5.30
N LYS A 6 3.39 -5.17 4.11
CA LYS A 6 4.31 -4.05 3.96
C LYS A 6 3.79 -2.77 4.61
N GLY A 7 2.49 -2.48 4.47
CA GLY A 7 1.84 -1.35 5.15
C GLY A 7 1.81 -1.52 6.67
N ILE A 8 1.55 -2.74 7.15
CA ILE A 8 1.59 -3.09 8.57
C ILE A 8 3.01 -2.92 9.13
N GLU A 9 4.04 -3.42 8.44
CA GLU A 9 5.44 -3.26 8.83
C GLU A 9 5.84 -1.78 8.92
N LEU A 10 5.40 -0.96 7.96
CA LEU A 10 5.62 0.49 8.00
C LEU A 10 5.04 1.10 9.27
N ILE A 11 3.77 0.81 9.61
CA ILE A 11 3.11 1.32 10.82
C ILE A 11 3.87 0.88 12.07
N ILE A 12 4.17 -0.41 12.20
CA ILE A 12 4.90 -0.98 13.35
C ILE A 12 6.26 -0.30 13.54
N SER A 13 6.94 0.07 12.45
CA SER A 13 8.26 0.72 12.52
C SER A 13 8.24 2.10 13.19
N PHE A 14 7.05 2.71 13.33
CA PHE A 14 6.88 4.03 13.98
C PHE A 14 6.22 3.96 15.34
N GLU A 15 5.31 3.00 15.56
CA GLU A 15 4.52 2.96 16.81
C GLU A 15 5.29 2.34 17.98
N GLY A 16 6.31 1.54 17.70
CA GLY A 16 6.97 0.75 18.74
C GLY A 16 6.08 -0.36 19.31
N PHE A 17 6.56 -1.07 20.33
CA PHE A 17 5.81 -2.17 20.98
C PHE A 17 5.78 -1.99 22.49
N SER A 18 4.60 -1.79 23.04
CA SER A 18 4.37 -1.79 24.49
C SER A 18 3.82 -3.13 24.96
N LYS A 19 4.67 -3.93 25.63
CA LYS A 19 4.27 -5.25 26.16
C LYS A 19 3.25 -5.14 27.30
N ARG A 20 3.32 -4.05 28.09
CA ARG A 20 2.42 -3.79 29.23
C ARG A 20 1.59 -2.57 28.95
N ALA A 21 0.36 -2.57 29.46
CA ALA A 21 -0.51 -1.41 29.41
C ALA A 21 0.14 -0.23 30.16
N CYS A 22 0.24 0.91 29.49
CA CYS A 22 0.78 2.14 30.02
C CYS A 22 -0.11 3.34 29.66
N LYS A 23 0.07 4.43 30.38
CA LYS A 23 -0.43 5.74 29.98
C LYS A 23 0.74 6.56 29.51
N CYS A 24 0.65 7.21 28.35
CA CYS A 24 1.69 8.09 27.82
C CYS A 24 1.77 9.38 28.63
N VAL A 25 0.61 9.85 29.16
CA VAL A 25 0.49 10.95 30.10
C VAL A 25 -0.55 10.58 31.17
N ASP A 26 -0.35 11.03 32.41
CA ASP A 26 -1.20 10.67 33.56
C ASP A 26 -2.68 11.09 33.38
N THR A 27 -2.91 12.12 32.57
CA THR A 27 -4.27 12.64 32.28
C THR A 27 -5.04 11.78 31.29
N GLU A 28 -4.43 10.78 30.66
CA GLU A 28 -5.16 9.88 29.75
C GLU A 28 -6.23 9.07 30.49
N LYS A 29 -7.42 9.01 29.88
CA LYS A 29 -8.56 8.28 30.43
C LYS A 29 -8.35 6.77 30.40
N TYR A 30 -7.74 6.25 29.34
CA TYR A 30 -7.53 4.82 29.10
C TYR A 30 -6.03 4.49 29.00
N TYR A 31 -5.74 3.21 28.93
CA TYR A 31 -4.38 2.69 28.75
C TYR A 31 -4.11 2.40 27.29
N THR A 32 -2.83 2.44 26.91
CA THR A 32 -2.30 2.04 25.63
C THR A 32 -1.54 0.73 25.76
N ILE A 33 -1.67 -0.19 24.80
CA ILE A 33 -0.94 -1.47 24.77
C ILE A 33 -0.60 -1.88 23.32
N GLY A 34 0.37 -2.76 23.15
CA GLY A 34 0.75 -3.30 21.83
C GLY A 34 1.37 -2.26 20.93
N TYR A 35 0.82 -2.09 19.74
CA TYR A 35 1.26 -1.13 18.73
C TYR A 35 0.37 0.13 18.71
N GLY A 36 0.12 0.71 19.87
CA GLY A 36 -0.65 1.95 19.98
C GLY A 36 -2.16 1.75 20.19
N HIS A 37 -2.63 0.54 20.48
CA HIS A 37 -4.03 0.33 20.81
C HIS A 37 -4.40 1.04 22.12
N TYR A 38 -5.31 2.02 22.03
CA TYR A 38 -5.80 2.83 23.14
C TYR A 38 -7.31 2.64 23.30
N GLY A 39 -7.76 2.23 24.47
CA GLY A 39 -9.20 2.01 24.67
C GLY A 39 -9.61 1.60 26.08
N LYS A 40 -10.94 1.66 26.32
CA LYS A 40 -11.58 1.22 27.58
C LYS A 40 -11.42 -0.28 27.85
N ASP A 41 -11.10 -1.05 26.86
CA ASP A 41 -10.89 -2.50 26.91
C ASP A 41 -9.48 -2.86 27.40
N VAL A 42 -8.53 -1.89 27.42
CA VAL A 42 -7.19 -2.08 27.95
C VAL A 42 -7.21 -1.89 29.47
N LYS A 43 -7.07 -3.00 30.20
CA LYS A 43 -7.06 -2.98 31.67
C LYS A 43 -5.67 -2.56 32.20
N HIS A 44 -5.66 -1.91 33.37
CA HIS A 44 -4.43 -1.66 34.09
C HIS A 44 -3.63 -2.97 34.29
N ASN A 45 -2.33 -2.91 34.11
CA ASN A 45 -1.41 -4.07 34.20
C ASN A 45 -1.64 -5.18 33.17
N ALA A 46 -2.49 -4.99 32.15
CA ALA A 46 -2.62 -5.95 31.08
C ALA A 46 -1.29 -6.14 30.34
N THR A 47 -1.03 -7.36 29.88
CA THR A 47 0.14 -7.69 29.05
C THR A 47 -0.31 -8.32 27.75
N ILE A 48 0.48 -8.15 26.70
CA ILE A 48 0.17 -8.66 25.36
C ILE A 48 1.43 -9.25 24.71
N THR A 49 1.24 -10.31 23.91
CA THR A 49 2.32 -10.82 23.06
C THR A 49 2.41 -10.03 21.77
N LYS A 50 3.55 -10.07 21.07
CA LYS A 50 3.68 -9.42 19.74
C LYS A 50 2.67 -9.98 18.74
N LYS A 51 2.37 -11.28 18.79
CA LYS A 51 1.37 -11.94 17.92
C LYS A 51 -0.03 -11.38 18.16
N ASP A 52 -0.44 -11.26 19.41
CA ASP A 52 -1.76 -10.76 19.76
C ASP A 52 -1.86 -9.25 19.49
N ALA A 53 -0.78 -8.49 19.73
CA ALA A 53 -0.70 -7.08 19.40
C ALA A 53 -0.82 -6.84 17.88
N LEU A 54 -0.26 -7.70 17.04
CA LEU A 54 -0.41 -7.64 15.60
C LEU A 54 -1.87 -7.91 15.19
N THR A 55 -2.52 -8.89 15.82
CA THR A 55 -3.94 -9.19 15.60
C THR A 55 -4.82 -8.00 16.00
N LEU A 56 -4.50 -7.35 17.11
CA LEU A 56 -5.19 -6.17 17.61
C LEU A 56 -5.00 -4.98 16.66
N LEU A 57 -3.75 -4.72 16.23
CA LEU A 57 -3.46 -3.68 15.23
C LEU A 57 -4.27 -3.88 13.95
N LYS A 58 -4.33 -5.12 13.40
CA LYS A 58 -5.13 -5.42 12.21
C LYS A 58 -6.62 -5.11 12.40
N LYS A 59 -7.17 -5.28 13.60
CA LYS A 59 -8.56 -4.87 13.93
C LYS A 59 -8.70 -3.35 13.96
N ASP A 60 -7.76 -2.64 14.58
CA ASP A 60 -7.79 -1.18 14.67
C ASP A 60 -7.72 -0.55 13.28
N LEU A 61 -6.88 -1.11 12.40
CA LEU A 61 -6.71 -0.62 11.02
C LEU A 61 -8.01 -0.62 10.21
N ILE A 62 -8.99 -1.48 10.50
CA ILE A 62 -10.27 -1.55 9.76
C ILE A 62 -10.95 -0.18 9.70
N SER A 63 -10.90 0.60 10.78
CA SER A 63 -11.51 1.92 10.84
C SER A 63 -10.80 2.93 9.93
N PHE A 64 -9.48 2.87 9.85
CA PHE A 64 -8.65 3.73 9.00
C PHE A 64 -8.72 3.31 7.54
N GLU A 65 -8.74 2.00 7.26
CA GLU A 65 -8.98 1.45 5.93
C GLU A 65 -10.30 1.95 5.32
N LYS A 66 -11.37 2.00 6.12
CA LYS A 66 -12.66 2.56 5.68
C LYS A 66 -12.54 4.02 5.29
N LYS A 67 -11.80 4.85 6.06
CA LYS A 67 -11.58 6.26 5.77
C LYS A 67 -10.81 6.46 4.46
N VAL A 68 -9.79 5.62 4.21
CA VAL A 68 -9.02 5.68 2.96
C VAL A 68 -9.83 5.14 1.78
N ASN A 69 -10.56 4.02 1.96
CA ASN A 69 -11.40 3.44 0.92
C ASN A 69 -12.51 4.39 0.43
N LYS A 70 -12.96 5.34 1.27
CA LYS A 70 -13.91 6.40 0.87
C LYS A 70 -13.45 7.13 -0.41
N TYR A 71 -12.14 7.26 -0.59
CA TYR A 71 -11.54 7.97 -1.73
C TYR A 71 -11.09 7.04 -2.87
N ASN A 72 -11.22 5.72 -2.71
CA ASN A 72 -10.69 4.78 -3.70
C ASN A 72 -11.41 4.88 -5.06
N ASN A 73 -12.69 5.20 -5.08
CA ASN A 73 -13.44 5.42 -6.32
C ASN A 73 -12.96 6.65 -7.11
N VAL A 74 -12.38 7.65 -6.40
CA VAL A 74 -11.83 8.86 -7.03
C VAL A 74 -10.42 8.60 -7.56
N TYR A 75 -9.60 7.89 -6.76
CA TYR A 75 -8.17 7.80 -7.04
C TYR A 75 -7.72 6.47 -7.65
N ASN A 76 -8.50 5.40 -7.49
CA ASN A 76 -8.06 4.05 -7.86
C ASN A 76 -6.64 3.78 -7.32
N PHE A 77 -6.51 3.75 -6.01
CA PHE A 77 -5.20 3.61 -5.35
C PHE A 77 -4.54 2.28 -5.69
N SER A 78 -3.24 2.30 -5.91
CA SER A 78 -2.41 1.10 -5.87
C SER A 78 -2.27 0.60 -4.42
N GLN A 79 -1.75 -0.62 -4.21
CA GLN A 79 -1.55 -1.16 -2.87
C GLN A 79 -0.58 -0.29 -2.05
N ASN A 80 0.53 0.15 -2.65
CA ASN A 80 1.49 1.01 -1.98
C ASN A 80 0.91 2.39 -1.62
N GLU A 81 0.11 2.99 -2.51
CA GLU A 81 -0.58 4.24 -2.23
C GLU A 81 -1.59 4.07 -1.08
N PHE A 82 -2.34 2.97 -1.09
CA PHE A 82 -3.29 2.65 -0.03
C PHE A 82 -2.59 2.45 1.32
N ASP A 83 -1.54 1.64 1.37
CA ASP A 83 -0.77 1.34 2.58
C ASP A 83 -0.16 2.61 3.20
N ALA A 84 0.43 3.47 2.36
CA ALA A 84 0.97 4.76 2.80
C ALA A 84 -0.11 5.66 3.39
N LEU A 85 -1.29 5.73 2.75
CA LEU A 85 -2.42 6.53 3.23
C LEU A 85 -3.04 5.96 4.51
N VAL A 86 -3.08 4.63 4.69
CA VAL A 86 -3.53 4.02 5.95
C VAL A 86 -2.54 4.33 7.06
N SER A 87 -1.22 4.24 6.83
CA SER A 87 -0.20 4.65 7.81
C SER A 87 -0.34 6.11 8.20
N PHE A 88 -0.52 7.00 7.22
CA PHE A 88 -0.77 8.42 7.47
C PHE A 88 -2.07 8.63 8.28
N CYS A 89 -3.15 7.97 7.88
CA CYS A 89 -4.46 8.06 8.53
C CYS A 89 -4.42 7.55 9.98
N TYR A 90 -3.66 6.50 10.24
CA TYR A 90 -3.46 5.93 11.59
C TYR A 90 -2.83 6.96 12.53
N ASN A 91 -1.87 7.75 12.05
CA ASN A 91 -1.21 8.78 12.84
C ASN A 91 -2.00 10.10 12.96
N VAL A 92 -2.65 10.54 11.87
CA VAL A 92 -3.31 11.87 11.78
C VAL A 92 -4.81 11.81 12.04
N GLY A 93 -5.41 10.61 11.94
CA GLY A 93 -6.83 10.36 12.18
C GLY A 93 -7.71 10.29 10.93
N ASN A 94 -7.43 11.07 9.87
CA ASN A 94 -8.11 11.03 8.57
C ASN A 94 -7.24 11.60 7.45
N ILE A 95 -7.73 11.48 6.21
CA ILE A 95 -7.05 12.00 5.01
C ILE A 95 -7.87 13.07 4.28
N ASP A 96 -8.95 13.57 4.86
CA ASP A 96 -9.86 14.53 4.21
C ASP A 96 -9.11 15.83 3.86
N LYS A 97 -8.35 16.40 4.82
CA LYS A 97 -7.52 17.59 4.58
C LYS A 97 -6.34 17.29 3.66
N LEU A 98 -5.75 16.09 3.76
CA LEU A 98 -4.64 15.69 2.89
C LEU A 98 -5.08 15.63 1.43
N THR A 99 -6.26 15.12 1.15
CA THR A 99 -6.82 14.99 -0.21
C THR A 99 -7.62 16.21 -0.68
N ILE A 100 -7.87 17.19 0.20
CA ILE A 100 -8.87 18.26 0.00
C ILE A 100 -10.21 17.65 -0.45
N ASN A 101 -10.69 16.65 0.29
CA ASN A 101 -11.91 15.91 -0.03
C ASN A 101 -11.94 15.34 -1.45
N GLY A 102 -10.81 14.81 -1.93
CA GLY A 102 -10.71 14.17 -3.24
C GLY A 102 -10.36 15.11 -4.40
N ARG A 103 -9.94 16.36 -4.14
CA ARG A 103 -9.64 17.35 -5.19
C ARG A 103 -8.17 17.41 -5.58
N ARG A 104 -7.23 16.96 -4.71
CA ARG A 104 -5.81 16.92 -5.04
C ARG A 104 -5.51 15.79 -6.02
N THR A 105 -4.53 16.01 -6.87
CA THR A 105 -3.89 14.93 -7.64
C THR A 105 -3.06 14.04 -6.70
N LYS A 106 -2.73 12.82 -7.13
CA LYS A 106 -1.85 11.91 -6.37
C LYS A 106 -0.48 12.54 -6.06
N LYS A 107 0.09 13.29 -7.01
CA LYS A 107 1.35 14.02 -6.80
C LYS A 107 1.23 15.06 -5.70
N GLU A 108 0.18 15.87 -5.73
CA GLU A 108 -0.07 16.88 -4.70
C GLU A 108 -0.34 16.26 -3.32
N ILE A 109 -0.96 15.07 -3.26
CA ILE A 109 -1.13 14.32 -2.02
C ILE A 109 0.23 13.94 -1.44
N ALA A 110 1.13 13.37 -2.26
CA ALA A 110 2.48 13.00 -1.86
C ALA A 110 3.28 14.20 -1.32
N ASP A 111 3.22 15.32 -2.02
CA ASP A 111 3.90 16.56 -1.62
C ASP A 111 3.29 17.16 -0.35
N ALA A 112 1.97 17.05 -0.17
CA ALA A 112 1.28 17.54 1.01
C ALA A 112 1.57 16.71 2.27
N MET A 113 1.86 15.41 2.16
CA MET A 113 2.24 14.58 3.30
C MET A 113 3.38 15.21 4.11
N LEU A 114 4.39 15.75 3.43
CA LEU A 114 5.58 16.35 4.05
C LEU A 114 5.30 17.56 4.94
N ARG A 115 4.09 18.12 4.90
CA ARG A 115 3.69 19.26 5.74
C ARG A 115 3.22 18.85 7.14
N TYR A 116 3.00 17.55 7.38
CA TYR A 116 2.46 17.03 8.65
C TYR A 116 3.57 16.58 9.60
N THR A 117 4.56 17.47 9.83
CA THR A 117 5.77 17.20 10.62
C THR A 117 5.77 17.86 11.98
N HIS A 118 4.72 18.64 12.32
CA HIS A 118 4.67 19.43 13.56
C HIS A 118 3.69 18.83 14.57
N SER A 119 4.07 18.94 15.86
CA SER A 119 3.19 18.67 17.00
C SER A 119 3.50 19.69 18.10
N GLY A 120 2.46 20.28 18.70
CA GLY A 120 2.63 21.35 19.69
C GLY A 120 3.41 22.56 19.17
N GLY A 121 3.28 22.90 17.87
CA GLY A 121 3.97 24.01 17.21
C GLY A 121 5.44 23.76 16.88
N LYS A 122 5.99 22.58 17.20
CA LYS A 122 7.39 22.23 16.93
C LYS A 122 7.48 21.13 15.87
N GLU A 123 8.47 21.24 14.98
CA GLU A 123 8.79 20.18 14.04
C GLU A 123 9.46 19.02 14.78
N LEU A 124 8.98 17.80 14.56
CA LEU A 124 9.50 16.59 15.18
C LEU A 124 10.23 15.72 14.14
N LYS A 125 11.51 15.43 14.38
CA LYS A 125 12.33 14.57 13.49
C LYS A 125 11.67 13.21 13.20
N GLY A 126 10.98 12.63 14.18
CA GLY A 126 10.23 11.38 14.01
C GLY A 126 9.09 11.50 13.00
N LEU A 127 8.36 12.63 13.02
CA LEU A 127 7.31 12.91 12.04
C LEU A 127 7.88 13.20 10.66
N VAL A 128 9.00 13.93 10.56
CA VAL A 128 9.70 14.13 9.29
C VAL A 128 10.07 12.80 8.66
N ARG A 129 10.73 11.90 9.42
CA ARG A 129 11.07 10.56 8.96
C ARG A 129 9.82 9.77 8.52
N ARG A 130 8.75 9.79 9.32
CA ARG A 130 7.49 9.10 9.03
C ARG A 130 6.88 9.58 7.72
N ARG A 131 6.71 10.89 7.56
CA ARG A 131 6.15 11.50 6.33
C ARG A 131 6.98 11.18 5.09
N THR A 132 8.31 11.20 5.22
CA THR A 132 9.20 10.83 4.12
C THR A 132 8.99 9.37 3.70
N MET A 133 8.98 8.43 4.65
CA MET A 133 8.78 7.01 4.33
C MET A 133 7.38 6.73 3.78
N GLU A 134 6.33 7.37 4.30
CA GLU A 134 4.96 7.27 3.77
C GLU A 134 4.87 7.83 2.35
N ARG A 135 5.48 9.00 2.09
CA ARG A 135 5.55 9.58 0.75
C ARG A 135 6.32 8.70 -0.23
N ASP A 136 7.46 8.17 0.18
CA ASP A 136 8.28 7.31 -0.67
C ASP A 136 7.55 6.01 -1.01
N LEU A 137 6.82 5.41 -0.05
CA LEU A 137 5.95 4.28 -0.31
C LEU A 137 4.82 4.66 -1.28
N PHE A 138 4.16 5.80 -1.07
CA PHE A 138 3.08 6.30 -1.91
C PHE A 138 3.52 6.50 -3.37
N LEU A 139 4.72 7.03 -3.58
CA LEU A 139 5.29 7.28 -4.91
C LEU A 139 5.95 6.05 -5.54
N SER A 140 6.21 5.01 -4.74
CA SER A 140 6.84 3.80 -5.25
C SER A 140 5.91 3.09 -6.22
N CYS A 141 6.46 2.63 -7.35
CA CYS A 141 5.72 1.75 -8.24
C CYS A 141 5.28 0.50 -7.48
N ASP A 142 4.01 0.18 -7.58
CA ASP A 142 3.49 -1.07 -7.05
C ASP A 142 3.98 -2.19 -7.96
N ASN A 143 5.05 -2.86 -7.56
CA ASN A 143 5.55 -4.02 -8.29
C ASN A 143 4.52 -5.15 -8.38
N THR A 144 3.43 -5.07 -7.57
CA THR A 144 2.31 -6.03 -7.66
C THR A 144 1.39 -5.73 -8.84
N ARG A 145 1.34 -4.49 -9.34
CA ARG A 145 0.50 -4.09 -10.47
C ARG A 145 1.09 -4.47 -11.82
N TYR A 146 2.42 -4.57 -11.89
CA TYR A 146 3.14 -4.91 -13.12
C TYR A 146 4.06 -6.10 -12.89
N TYR A 147 4.28 -6.87 -13.94
CA TYR A 147 5.34 -7.87 -13.94
C TYR A 147 6.71 -7.19 -13.99
N SER A 148 7.74 -7.89 -13.53
CA SER A 148 9.12 -7.41 -13.61
C SER A 148 9.49 -7.05 -15.05
N LYS A 149 10.29 -5.99 -15.21
CA LYS A 149 10.80 -5.62 -16.53
C LYS A 149 11.65 -6.75 -17.10
N TYR A 150 11.32 -7.18 -18.31
CA TYR A 150 12.14 -8.18 -19.01
C TYR A 150 13.41 -7.53 -19.58
N VAL A 151 14.55 -8.11 -19.24
CA VAL A 151 15.87 -7.72 -19.77
C VAL A 151 16.49 -8.95 -20.44
N GLY A 152 16.45 -9.00 -21.77
CA GLY A 152 16.97 -10.12 -22.55
C GLY A 152 16.63 -10.02 -24.04
N ALA A 153 17.16 -10.96 -24.83
CA ALA A 153 17.03 -11.00 -26.27
C ALA A 153 15.94 -11.98 -26.78
N ASP A 154 15.25 -12.68 -25.87
CA ASP A 154 14.22 -13.65 -26.29
C ASP A 154 13.12 -12.98 -27.12
N ARG A 155 12.61 -13.73 -28.09
CA ARG A 155 11.50 -13.36 -28.96
C ARG A 155 10.24 -14.18 -28.68
N ASN A 156 10.39 -15.32 -27.98
CA ASN A 156 9.26 -16.18 -27.62
C ASN A 156 8.55 -15.60 -26.39
N ILE A 157 7.24 -15.34 -26.54
CA ILE A 157 6.43 -14.70 -25.50
C ILE A 157 6.33 -15.56 -24.25
N ASP A 158 6.20 -16.88 -24.37
CA ASP A 158 6.07 -17.77 -23.21
C ASP A 158 7.38 -17.85 -22.42
N THR A 159 8.53 -17.79 -23.13
CA THR A 159 9.84 -17.71 -22.50
C THR A 159 10.00 -16.40 -21.72
N ILE A 160 9.60 -15.29 -22.32
CA ILE A 160 9.62 -13.97 -21.67
C ILE A 160 8.72 -13.97 -20.44
N PHE A 161 7.50 -14.48 -20.59
CA PHE A 161 6.51 -14.50 -19.51
C PHE A 161 6.98 -15.33 -18.32
N ARG A 162 7.54 -16.54 -18.54
CA ARG A 162 8.12 -17.35 -17.47
C ARG A 162 9.26 -16.62 -16.74
N LYS A 163 10.13 -15.93 -17.48
CA LYS A 163 11.28 -15.21 -16.89
C LYS A 163 10.88 -14.02 -16.02
N ILE A 164 9.72 -13.41 -16.26
CA ILE A 164 9.21 -12.28 -15.45
C ILE A 164 8.14 -12.69 -14.45
N GLY A 165 7.84 -13.98 -14.31
CA GLY A 165 6.93 -14.53 -13.33
C GLY A 165 5.45 -14.34 -13.65
N VAL A 166 5.08 -14.36 -14.95
CA VAL A 166 3.67 -14.42 -15.36
C VAL A 166 3.08 -15.77 -14.96
N GLU A 167 1.88 -15.75 -14.40
CA GLU A 167 1.18 -16.93 -13.92
C GLU A 167 0.94 -17.95 -15.06
N SER A 168 1.02 -19.24 -14.76
CA SER A 168 0.97 -20.33 -15.75
C SER A 168 -0.32 -20.40 -16.56
N ASN A 169 -1.44 -19.89 -15.99
CA ASN A 169 -2.73 -19.79 -16.68
C ASN A 169 -2.73 -18.80 -17.86
N TYR A 170 -1.73 -17.90 -17.96
CA TYR A 170 -1.57 -16.98 -19.09
C TYR A 170 -0.51 -17.42 -20.10
N ILE A 171 0.08 -18.60 -19.93
CA ILE A 171 1.17 -19.13 -20.76
C ILE A 171 0.65 -20.27 -21.66
N GLY A 172 1.24 -20.44 -22.85
CA GLY A 172 1.03 -21.58 -23.75
C GLY A 172 0.17 -21.28 -24.96
N SER A 173 -1.02 -20.71 -24.83
CA SER A 173 -1.91 -20.47 -25.96
C SER A 173 -2.38 -19.01 -26.05
N TYR A 174 -2.93 -18.62 -27.22
CA TYR A 174 -3.54 -17.30 -27.34
C TYR A 174 -4.79 -17.16 -26.47
N VAL A 175 -5.54 -18.24 -26.27
CA VAL A 175 -6.73 -18.26 -25.42
C VAL A 175 -6.32 -17.97 -23.96
N SER A 176 -5.27 -18.61 -23.49
CA SER A 176 -4.72 -18.38 -22.13
C SER A 176 -4.25 -16.95 -21.95
N ARG A 177 -3.64 -16.34 -22.97
CA ARG A 177 -3.13 -14.96 -22.91
C ARG A 177 -4.19 -13.87 -23.07
N LYS A 178 -5.38 -14.21 -23.61
CA LYS A 178 -6.43 -13.23 -23.92
C LYS A 178 -6.87 -12.38 -22.71
N PRO A 179 -7.13 -12.94 -21.51
CA PRO A 179 -7.48 -12.14 -20.35
C PRO A 179 -6.39 -11.12 -19.98
N LEU A 180 -5.12 -11.56 -19.97
CA LEU A 180 -4.00 -10.68 -19.70
C LEU A 180 -3.85 -9.57 -20.75
N ALA A 181 -4.09 -9.89 -22.03
CA ALA A 181 -4.04 -8.93 -23.12
C ALA A 181 -5.12 -7.84 -22.99
N ILE A 182 -6.35 -8.22 -22.63
CA ILE A 182 -7.46 -7.29 -22.39
C ILE A 182 -7.12 -6.31 -21.25
N ILE A 183 -6.61 -6.80 -20.12
CA ILE A 183 -6.18 -5.97 -18.99
C ILE A 183 -5.08 -4.97 -19.40
N ASN A 184 -4.28 -5.34 -20.39
CA ASN A 184 -3.21 -4.51 -20.94
C ASN A 184 -3.63 -3.65 -22.15
N GLY A 185 -4.95 -3.53 -22.40
CA GLY A 185 -5.50 -2.62 -23.42
C GLY A 185 -5.52 -3.19 -24.84
N ILE A 186 -5.35 -4.51 -24.99
CA ILE A 186 -5.43 -5.21 -26.30
C ILE A 186 -6.77 -5.93 -26.38
N SER A 187 -7.87 -5.19 -26.57
CA SER A 187 -9.25 -5.68 -26.47
C SER A 187 -9.59 -6.78 -27.52
N ASN A 188 -9.03 -6.68 -28.73
CA ASN A 188 -9.28 -7.62 -29.84
C ASN A 188 -8.14 -8.62 -30.00
N TYR A 189 -7.53 -9.07 -28.90
CA TYR A 189 -6.43 -10.02 -28.92
C TYR A 189 -6.83 -11.34 -29.57
N ALA A 190 -6.19 -11.68 -30.68
CA ALA A 190 -6.37 -12.92 -31.43
C ALA A 190 -5.13 -13.83 -31.44
N GLY A 191 -4.09 -13.46 -30.70
CA GLY A 191 -2.84 -14.22 -30.65
C GLY A 191 -1.95 -14.03 -31.88
N SER A 192 -2.22 -13.02 -32.69
CA SER A 192 -1.39 -12.69 -33.85
C SER A 192 0.04 -12.30 -33.43
N TYR A 193 0.96 -12.32 -34.40
CA TYR A 193 2.33 -11.84 -34.17
C TYR A 193 2.33 -10.40 -33.61
N ASN A 194 1.52 -9.52 -34.17
CA ASN A 194 1.41 -8.13 -33.74
C ASN A 194 0.85 -8.02 -32.32
N ASP A 195 -0.13 -8.81 -31.94
CA ASP A 195 -0.69 -8.81 -30.58
C ASP A 195 0.33 -9.29 -29.55
N ASN A 196 1.01 -10.39 -29.87
CA ASN A 196 2.07 -10.92 -29.01
C ASN A 196 3.23 -9.93 -28.88
N THR A 197 3.59 -9.23 -29.97
CA THR A 197 4.63 -8.20 -29.97
C THR A 197 4.28 -7.03 -29.04
N LYS A 198 2.99 -6.61 -29.00
CA LYS A 198 2.53 -5.58 -28.05
C LYS A 198 2.73 -6.02 -26.59
N LEU A 199 2.35 -7.25 -26.24
CA LEU A 199 2.55 -7.79 -24.89
C LEU A 199 4.05 -7.88 -24.54
N ILE A 200 4.89 -8.35 -25.45
CA ILE A 200 6.34 -8.41 -25.29
C ILE A 200 6.92 -7.01 -25.06
N LEU A 201 6.44 -6.01 -25.81
CA LEU A 201 6.90 -4.63 -25.66
C LEU A 201 6.55 -4.07 -24.26
N LEU A 202 5.33 -4.33 -23.78
CA LEU A 202 4.93 -3.95 -22.42
C LEU A 202 5.82 -4.63 -21.36
N ALA A 203 6.13 -5.92 -21.53
CA ALA A 203 7.05 -6.64 -20.65
C ALA A 203 8.46 -6.03 -20.67
N LYS A 204 9.00 -5.71 -21.84
CA LYS A 204 10.32 -5.06 -22.01
C LYS A 204 10.35 -3.65 -21.43
N GLN A 205 9.23 -2.96 -21.37
CA GLN A 205 9.11 -1.64 -20.75
C GLN A 205 8.85 -1.70 -19.23
N GLY A 206 8.56 -2.88 -18.66
CA GLY A 206 8.10 -3.03 -17.28
C GLY A 206 6.68 -2.46 -17.07
N LYS A 207 5.86 -2.46 -18.11
CA LYS A 207 4.49 -1.92 -18.13
C LYS A 207 3.41 -2.99 -18.32
N LEU A 208 3.79 -4.28 -18.33
CA LEU A 208 2.83 -5.38 -18.41
C LEU A 208 2.11 -5.50 -17.07
N LYS A 209 0.81 -5.21 -17.06
CA LYS A 209 -0.04 -5.28 -15.86
C LYS A 209 -0.33 -6.73 -15.50
N ARG A 210 -0.41 -7.00 -14.20
CA ARG A 210 -0.90 -8.27 -13.67
C ARG A 210 -2.43 -8.35 -13.79
N GLY A 211 -2.94 -9.57 -13.87
CA GLY A 211 -4.37 -9.85 -13.88
C GLY A 211 -4.98 -9.84 -12.49
#